data_3dcf4e7f3efeae1ad86c0c224ec2dad4
#
_entry.id   3dcf4e7f3efeae1ad86c0c224ec2dad4
#
_cell.length_a   1.000
_cell.length_b   1.000
_cell.length_c   1.000
_cell.angle_alpha   90.00
_cell.angle_beta   90.00
_cell.angle_gamma   90.00
#
_symmetry.space_group_name_H-M   'P 1'
#
loop_
_entity.id
_entity.type
_entity.pdbx_description
1 polymer ?
#
loop_
_entity_poly.entity_id
_entity_poly.type
_entity_poly.pdbx_seq_one_letter_code
_entity_poly.pdbx_strand_id
1 'polypeptide(L)'
;MVEVLDYDLLVMGSGLAGLRAAIEAARVGNGKLRIAILAKNQLMRAHSISAEGGSAAVLYTDEGDSFDLHAYDTIKGSDYLSDQDVVEFFVRQCPVDILELEHWGLPWARRDDGRVAQRPFGGHSYPRATFAADRTGFYEVHTLYDTLLKYGNVDKFNEQFVFDLIIRENRFLGAEAIDMETGEIRIFKARAGILATGGLGRLYGFTTYSHLVTGDGLAIALRKGMRLKDLEFVQFHPTGLVPSGILITEGVRGDGGILKNSKGERFMEKYAPTKKDLAPRDIVSRSMMTEILEGRGFKGPNGLDYVLLDFSPIGADKIKEKLSQVREIGIHYVGLDPLDSPLPVRPAAHYTMGGIDVTRTGFTGVTGLWAAGEVSCLSVHGANRLGANSTSECVVFGKVTGGEAAKWLLTSETSIGIQESDKKDAENFISDAYSDRGDNDPYEIKRELWSVMDRYAYVFRDEKGLTEGLRLVRELIDKSKKITISDKGNIYNQNLVAALEMRNLVELAEVVIIGALERRESRGSHFRTDYPKRDDENYLKHTIAQRLDGKIVISYVPVTVTKWKPEPRVY
;
A
#
# COMPACT_ATOMS: atom_id res chain seq x y z
N MET A 1 0.36 -34.32 5.69
CA MET A 1 1.62 -34.35 4.88
C MET A 1 1.81 -33.00 4.23
N VAL A 2 3.03 -32.48 4.24
CA VAL A 2 3.35 -31.21 3.58
C VAL A 2 3.63 -31.49 2.10
N GLU A 3 2.83 -30.88 1.21
CA GLU A 3 3.06 -30.94 -0.23
C GLU A 3 4.23 -30.01 -0.62
N VAL A 4 5.16 -30.48 -1.44
CA VAL A 4 6.28 -29.66 -1.96
C VAL A 4 6.13 -29.49 -3.46
N LEU A 5 5.99 -28.26 -3.90
CA LEU A 5 5.87 -27.86 -5.31
C LEU A 5 7.16 -27.15 -5.75
N ASP A 6 7.71 -27.50 -6.92
CA ASP A 6 9.01 -27.01 -7.39
C ASP A 6 8.83 -26.01 -8.55
N TYR A 7 9.42 -24.82 -8.42
CA TYR A 7 9.38 -23.74 -9.38
C TYR A 7 10.76 -23.09 -9.53
N ASP A 8 10.95 -22.29 -10.57
CA ASP A 8 12.11 -21.43 -10.69
C ASP A 8 11.87 -20.09 -9.97
N LEU A 9 10.69 -19.52 -10.17
CA LEU A 9 10.28 -18.25 -9.59
C LEU A 9 8.94 -18.36 -8.87
N LEU A 10 8.87 -17.79 -7.69
CA LEU A 10 7.65 -17.63 -6.91
C LEU A 10 7.29 -16.15 -6.78
N VAL A 11 6.09 -15.76 -7.22
CA VAL A 11 5.54 -14.42 -7.04
C VAL A 11 4.45 -14.48 -5.97
N MET A 12 4.65 -13.80 -4.84
CA MET A 12 3.75 -13.79 -3.70
C MET A 12 2.95 -12.49 -3.66
N GLY A 13 1.70 -12.56 -4.11
CA GLY A 13 0.78 -11.44 -4.28
C GLY A 13 0.39 -11.21 -5.73
N SER A 14 -0.90 -10.94 -5.97
CA SER A 14 -1.52 -10.78 -7.29
C SER A 14 -2.06 -9.37 -7.56
N GLY A 15 -1.55 -8.36 -6.83
CA GLY A 15 -1.79 -6.96 -7.17
C GLY A 15 -1.09 -6.55 -8.46
N LEU A 16 -1.19 -5.27 -8.83
CA LEU A 16 -0.57 -4.75 -10.06
C LEU A 16 0.92 -5.11 -10.16
N ALA A 17 1.68 -4.94 -9.08
CA ALA A 17 3.11 -5.25 -9.06
C ALA A 17 3.39 -6.74 -9.27
N GLY A 18 2.65 -7.63 -8.60
CA GLY A 18 2.84 -9.08 -8.73
C GLY A 18 2.46 -9.62 -10.11
N LEU A 19 1.30 -9.23 -10.64
CA LEU A 19 0.89 -9.60 -12.00
C LEU A 19 1.89 -9.08 -13.04
N ARG A 20 2.30 -7.82 -12.91
CA ARG A 20 3.29 -7.22 -13.83
C ARG A 20 4.64 -7.92 -13.75
N ALA A 21 5.09 -8.29 -12.55
CA ALA A 21 6.35 -9.01 -12.35
C ALA A 21 6.30 -10.42 -12.96
N ALA A 22 5.21 -11.15 -12.76
CA ALA A 22 5.03 -12.49 -13.34
C ALA A 22 5.04 -12.45 -14.88
N ILE A 23 4.33 -11.48 -15.49
CA ILE A 23 4.31 -11.27 -16.94
C ILE A 23 5.72 -11.00 -17.47
N GLU A 24 6.44 -10.06 -16.84
CA GLU A 24 7.78 -9.70 -17.30
C GLU A 24 8.77 -10.84 -17.12
N ALA A 25 8.70 -11.56 -16.01
CA ALA A 25 9.52 -12.74 -15.78
C ALA A 25 9.25 -13.84 -16.81
N ALA A 26 7.99 -14.09 -17.17
CA ALA A 26 7.63 -15.04 -18.20
C ALA A 26 8.14 -14.61 -19.59
N ARG A 27 8.06 -13.31 -19.91
CA ARG A 27 8.56 -12.71 -21.15
C ARG A 27 10.07 -12.87 -21.28
N VAL A 28 10.82 -12.45 -20.25
CA VAL A 28 12.30 -12.53 -20.23
C VAL A 28 12.77 -13.99 -20.19
N GLY A 29 12.08 -14.83 -19.41
CA GLY A 29 12.36 -16.26 -19.31
C GLY A 29 12.12 -17.04 -20.60
N ASN A 30 11.31 -16.50 -21.53
CA ASN A 30 11.00 -17.08 -22.84
C ASN A 30 10.69 -18.58 -22.78
N GLY A 31 9.79 -18.97 -21.89
CA GLY A 31 9.35 -20.36 -21.68
C GLY A 31 10.35 -21.26 -20.94
N LYS A 32 11.54 -20.76 -20.55
CA LYS A 32 12.57 -21.55 -19.84
C LYS A 32 12.37 -21.60 -18.33
N LEU A 33 11.55 -20.71 -17.76
CA LEU A 33 11.30 -20.62 -16.33
C LEU A 33 9.91 -21.15 -16.01
N ARG A 34 9.81 -21.98 -15.00
CA ARG A 34 8.54 -22.37 -14.40
C ARG A 34 8.22 -21.39 -13.26
N ILE A 35 7.10 -20.68 -13.37
CA ILE A 35 6.72 -19.59 -12.48
C ILE A 35 5.44 -19.95 -11.74
N ALA A 36 5.37 -19.69 -10.43
CA ALA A 36 4.13 -19.71 -9.68
C ALA A 36 3.76 -18.30 -9.20
N ILE A 37 2.47 -17.95 -9.30
CA ILE A 37 1.92 -16.75 -8.65
C ILE A 37 0.90 -17.16 -7.60
N LEU A 38 1.10 -16.69 -6.36
CA LEU A 38 0.25 -17.00 -5.22
C LEU A 38 -0.59 -15.78 -4.83
N ALA A 39 -1.86 -16.01 -4.55
CA ALA A 39 -2.77 -15.01 -4.03
C ALA A 39 -3.43 -15.50 -2.73
N LYS A 40 -3.51 -14.64 -1.72
CA LYS A 40 -4.22 -14.89 -0.46
C LYS A 40 -5.74 -15.07 -0.66
N ASN A 41 -6.27 -14.54 -1.75
CA ASN A 41 -7.64 -14.72 -2.22
C ASN A 41 -7.57 -15.11 -3.71
N GLN A 42 -8.60 -14.92 -4.49
CA GLN A 42 -8.54 -15.06 -5.95
C GLN A 42 -7.61 -13.99 -6.56
N LEU A 43 -6.87 -14.35 -7.61
CA LEU A 43 -5.86 -13.48 -8.22
C LEU A 43 -6.41 -12.10 -8.62
N MET A 44 -7.65 -12.04 -9.07
CA MET A 44 -8.30 -10.79 -9.50
C MET A 44 -8.96 -10.01 -8.35
N ARG A 45 -8.80 -10.43 -7.09
CA ARG A 45 -9.40 -9.81 -5.90
C ARG A 45 -8.40 -9.03 -5.05
N ALA A 46 -7.20 -8.75 -5.58
CA ALA A 46 -6.22 -7.93 -4.89
C ALA A 46 -6.74 -6.50 -4.66
N HIS A 47 -6.22 -5.81 -3.63
CA HIS A 47 -6.64 -4.44 -3.29
C HIS A 47 -6.51 -3.45 -4.46
N SER A 48 -5.55 -3.66 -5.35
CA SER A 48 -5.33 -2.84 -6.55
C SER A 48 -6.59 -2.66 -7.42
N ILE A 49 -7.52 -3.64 -7.42
CA ILE A 49 -8.77 -3.56 -8.18
C ILE A 49 -9.67 -2.39 -7.73
N SER A 50 -9.51 -1.93 -6.49
CA SER A 50 -10.27 -0.84 -5.89
C SER A 50 -9.66 0.54 -6.16
N ALA A 51 -8.59 0.65 -6.95
CA ALA A 51 -8.00 1.94 -7.31
C ALA A 51 -8.89 2.66 -8.33
N GLU A 52 -9.35 3.86 -7.96
CA GLU A 52 -10.30 4.64 -8.76
C GLU A 52 -9.62 5.77 -9.54
N GLY A 53 -8.51 6.26 -8.98
CA GLY A 53 -7.94 7.56 -9.34
C GLY A 53 -7.32 7.63 -10.73
N GLY A 54 -6.48 6.71 -11.08
CA GLY A 54 -5.68 6.72 -12.30
C GLY A 54 -4.20 6.48 -12.05
N SER A 55 -3.43 6.40 -13.13
CA SER A 55 -1.99 6.21 -13.15
C SER A 55 -1.27 7.41 -13.74
N ALA A 56 -0.33 7.99 -12.98
CA ALA A 56 0.39 9.19 -13.41
C ALA A 56 1.47 8.88 -14.45
N ALA A 57 1.46 9.66 -15.54
CA ALA A 57 2.49 9.60 -16.57
C ALA A 57 2.61 10.94 -17.32
N VAL A 58 3.81 11.29 -17.77
CA VAL A 58 4.05 12.44 -18.67
C VAL A 58 3.78 11.99 -20.09
N LEU A 59 2.59 12.28 -20.62
CA LEU A 59 2.20 11.89 -21.99
C LEU A 59 2.37 13.03 -23.00
N TYR A 60 2.28 14.29 -22.57
CA TYR A 60 2.17 15.46 -23.46
C TYR A 60 3.21 16.53 -23.14
N THR A 61 4.46 16.28 -23.56
CA THR A 61 5.53 17.27 -23.43
C THR A 61 5.36 18.45 -24.38
N ASP A 62 4.62 18.26 -25.47
CA ASP A 62 4.25 19.30 -26.43
C ASP A 62 3.20 20.29 -25.88
N GLU A 63 2.50 19.92 -24.81
CA GLU A 63 1.53 20.76 -24.11
C GLU A 63 2.10 21.46 -22.86
N GLY A 64 3.41 21.32 -22.59
CA GLY A 64 4.11 22.00 -21.51
C GLY A 64 4.38 21.17 -20.26
N ASP A 65 4.02 19.87 -20.24
CA ASP A 65 4.45 18.95 -19.18
C ASP A 65 5.90 18.47 -19.43
N SER A 66 6.57 17.97 -18.39
CA SER A 66 7.90 17.41 -18.52
C SER A 66 8.21 16.38 -17.42
N PHE A 67 9.21 15.52 -17.68
CA PHE A 67 9.72 14.59 -16.68
C PHE A 67 10.26 15.31 -15.44
N ASP A 68 10.93 16.44 -15.63
CA ASP A 68 11.45 17.26 -14.52
C ASP A 68 10.33 17.84 -13.66
N LEU A 69 9.23 18.29 -14.28
CA LEU A 69 8.06 18.76 -13.54
C LEU A 69 7.40 17.61 -12.74
N HIS A 70 7.25 16.42 -13.32
CA HIS A 70 6.70 15.27 -12.61
C HIS A 70 7.61 14.82 -11.47
N ALA A 71 8.93 14.80 -11.70
CA ALA A 71 9.91 14.49 -10.67
C ALA A 71 9.86 15.53 -9.53
N TYR A 72 9.85 16.82 -9.84
CA TYR A 72 9.74 17.88 -8.86
C TYR A 72 8.45 17.80 -8.03
N ASP A 73 7.30 17.61 -8.69
CA ASP A 73 6.02 17.45 -8.00
C ASP A 73 6.04 16.25 -7.04
N THR A 74 6.64 15.14 -7.47
CA THR A 74 6.78 13.93 -6.65
C THR A 74 7.67 14.18 -5.44
N ILE A 75 8.84 14.81 -5.64
CA ILE A 75 9.82 15.10 -4.59
C ILE A 75 9.25 16.15 -3.61
N LYS A 76 8.65 17.23 -4.12
CA LYS A 76 7.97 18.23 -3.29
C LYS A 76 6.77 17.62 -2.54
N GLY A 77 5.97 16.80 -3.23
CA GLY A 77 4.81 16.11 -2.67
C GLY A 77 5.20 15.14 -1.55
N SER A 78 6.35 14.47 -1.67
CA SER A 78 6.92 13.55 -0.68
C SER A 78 7.59 14.26 0.51
N ASP A 79 7.53 15.57 0.56
CA ASP A 79 8.21 16.43 1.54
C ASP A 79 9.74 16.22 1.55
N TYR A 80 10.31 16.03 0.34
CA TYR A 80 11.74 15.88 0.06
C TYR A 80 12.40 14.63 0.68
N LEU A 81 11.61 13.64 1.08
CA LEU A 81 12.13 12.36 1.61
C LEU A 81 12.24 11.26 0.53
N SER A 82 11.92 11.54 -0.72
CA SER A 82 12.14 10.60 -1.83
C SER A 82 13.59 10.55 -2.25
N ASP A 83 14.08 9.36 -2.63
CA ASP A 83 15.36 9.21 -3.33
C ASP A 83 15.22 9.73 -4.77
N GLN A 84 15.87 10.85 -5.07
CA GLN A 84 15.64 11.61 -6.30
C GLN A 84 16.05 10.86 -7.56
N ASP A 85 17.13 10.08 -7.52
CA ASP A 85 17.57 9.25 -8.64
C ASP A 85 16.57 8.14 -8.98
N VAL A 86 15.88 7.59 -7.97
CA VAL A 86 14.79 6.63 -8.18
C VAL A 86 13.56 7.31 -8.76
N VAL A 87 13.21 8.52 -8.27
CA VAL A 87 12.11 9.31 -8.82
C VAL A 87 12.38 9.69 -10.28
N GLU A 88 13.60 10.16 -10.62
CA GLU A 88 13.97 10.50 -11.99
C GLU A 88 13.86 9.30 -12.96
N PHE A 89 14.24 8.11 -12.50
CA PHE A 89 14.04 6.88 -13.25
C PHE A 89 12.54 6.56 -13.41
N PHE A 90 11.80 6.60 -12.31
CA PHE A 90 10.37 6.30 -12.27
C PHE A 90 9.56 7.13 -13.26
N VAL A 91 9.70 8.46 -13.22
CA VAL A 91 8.92 9.35 -14.09
C VAL A 91 9.19 9.17 -15.56
N ARG A 92 10.41 8.72 -15.94
CA ARG A 92 10.77 8.42 -17.32
C ARG A 92 10.20 7.08 -17.80
N GLN A 93 10.04 6.11 -16.91
CA GLN A 93 9.48 4.80 -17.25
C GLN A 93 7.94 4.82 -17.30
N CYS A 94 7.27 5.63 -16.47
CA CYS A 94 5.83 5.69 -16.41
C CYS A 94 5.12 5.73 -17.77
N PRO A 95 5.41 6.67 -18.71
CA PRO A 95 4.69 6.73 -19.97
C PRO A 95 4.88 5.48 -20.83
N VAL A 96 6.07 4.88 -20.80
CA VAL A 96 6.37 3.65 -21.55
C VAL A 96 5.47 2.51 -21.07
N ASP A 97 5.39 2.33 -19.75
CA ASP A 97 4.69 1.20 -19.16
C ASP A 97 3.15 1.41 -19.14
N ILE A 98 2.69 2.64 -18.97
CA ILE A 98 1.26 2.99 -19.05
C ILE A 98 0.72 2.83 -20.49
N LEU A 99 1.48 3.18 -21.50
CA LEU A 99 1.11 2.95 -22.91
C LEU A 99 1.25 1.46 -23.29
N GLU A 100 2.14 0.70 -22.65
CA GLU A 100 2.21 -0.75 -22.83
C GLU A 100 0.91 -1.42 -22.38
N LEU A 101 0.29 -0.97 -21.27
CA LEU A 101 -1.03 -1.46 -20.84
C LEU A 101 -2.13 -1.16 -21.86
N GLU A 102 -2.08 -0.02 -22.52
CA GLU A 102 -2.99 0.30 -23.63
C GLU A 102 -2.87 -0.71 -24.77
N HIS A 103 -1.64 -1.02 -25.18
CA HIS A 103 -1.38 -2.02 -26.22
C HIS A 103 -1.85 -3.42 -25.81
N TRP A 104 -1.99 -3.71 -24.52
CA TRP A 104 -2.54 -4.95 -24.01
C TRP A 104 -4.07 -4.94 -23.90
N GLY A 105 -4.70 -3.79 -24.18
CA GLY A 105 -6.16 -3.65 -24.27
C GLY A 105 -6.81 -2.83 -23.14
N LEU A 106 -6.04 -2.10 -22.32
CA LEU A 106 -6.60 -1.25 -21.29
C LEU A 106 -7.35 -0.06 -21.94
N PRO A 107 -8.65 0.15 -21.63
CA PRO A 107 -9.45 1.18 -22.26
C PRO A 107 -9.30 2.54 -21.58
N TRP A 108 -8.13 3.18 -21.74
CA TRP A 108 -7.95 4.55 -21.25
C TRP A 108 -8.99 5.51 -21.81
N ALA A 109 -9.49 6.40 -20.98
CA ALA A 109 -10.36 7.50 -21.42
C ALA A 109 -9.67 8.33 -22.49
N ARG A 110 -10.47 8.88 -23.44
CA ARG A 110 -9.97 9.64 -24.58
C ARG A 110 -10.46 11.08 -24.56
N ARG A 111 -9.64 11.97 -25.11
CA ARG A 111 -10.02 13.31 -25.51
C ARG A 111 -10.77 13.26 -26.86
N ASP A 112 -11.42 14.36 -27.25
CA ASP A 112 -12.11 14.49 -28.55
C ASP A 112 -11.16 14.31 -29.75
N ASP A 113 -9.87 14.61 -29.58
CA ASP A 113 -8.83 14.42 -30.58
C ASP A 113 -8.29 12.97 -30.66
N GLY A 114 -8.88 12.05 -29.87
CA GLY A 114 -8.51 10.65 -29.80
C GLY A 114 -7.31 10.33 -28.91
N ARG A 115 -6.60 11.34 -28.36
CA ARG A 115 -5.49 11.13 -27.43
C ARG A 115 -5.98 10.66 -26.05
N VAL A 116 -5.13 9.99 -25.30
CA VAL A 116 -5.43 9.54 -23.93
C VAL A 116 -5.75 10.73 -23.03
N ALA A 117 -6.88 10.68 -22.34
CA ALA A 117 -7.27 11.74 -21.41
C ALA A 117 -6.50 11.63 -20.08
N GLN A 118 -6.16 12.79 -19.54
CA GLN A 118 -5.56 12.92 -18.22
C GLN A 118 -6.35 13.94 -17.38
N ARG A 119 -6.41 13.70 -16.06
CA ARG A 119 -7.12 14.59 -15.13
C ARG A 119 -6.20 15.12 -14.05
N PRO A 120 -6.52 16.31 -13.47
CA PRO A 120 -5.74 16.88 -12.38
C PRO A 120 -5.90 16.08 -11.09
N PHE A 121 -4.80 16.01 -10.31
CA PHE A 121 -4.74 15.43 -8.98
C PHE A 121 -3.98 16.35 -8.02
N GLY A 122 -4.22 16.18 -6.71
CA GLY A 122 -3.64 17.00 -5.67
C GLY A 122 -2.11 16.96 -5.66
N GLY A 123 -1.51 18.15 -5.59
CA GLY A 123 -0.06 18.33 -5.56
C GLY A 123 0.61 18.34 -6.94
N HIS A 124 -0.03 17.89 -8.00
CA HIS A 124 0.50 17.98 -9.36
C HIS A 124 0.44 19.41 -9.91
N SER A 125 1.47 19.82 -10.63
CA SER A 125 1.49 21.08 -11.38
C SER A 125 0.84 20.94 -12.75
N TYR A 126 0.68 19.70 -13.26
CA TYR A 126 0.09 19.37 -14.54
C TYR A 126 -0.89 18.17 -14.42
N PRO A 127 -1.98 18.10 -15.22
CA PRO A 127 -2.85 16.92 -15.25
C PRO A 127 -2.10 15.70 -15.79
N ARG A 128 -1.85 14.67 -14.94
CA ARG A 128 -1.08 13.46 -15.33
C ARG A 128 -1.78 12.16 -15.05
N ALA A 129 -2.88 12.18 -14.30
CA ALA A 129 -3.57 10.95 -13.95
C ALA A 129 -4.33 10.41 -15.18
N THR A 130 -3.75 9.42 -15.84
CA THR A 130 -4.38 8.62 -16.90
C THR A 130 -5.42 7.70 -16.26
N PHE A 131 -6.64 7.65 -16.77
CA PHE A 131 -7.75 6.99 -16.10
C PHE A 131 -8.69 6.25 -17.05
N ALA A 132 -9.44 5.29 -16.50
CA ALA A 132 -10.54 4.58 -17.17
C ALA A 132 -11.79 4.77 -16.30
N ALA A 133 -12.56 5.82 -16.56
CA ALA A 133 -13.65 6.34 -15.73
C ALA A 133 -13.20 6.52 -14.26
N ASP A 134 -13.97 6.01 -13.29
CA ASP A 134 -13.63 5.91 -11.88
C ASP A 134 -13.32 4.45 -11.46
N ARG A 135 -12.86 3.61 -12.40
CA ARG A 135 -12.58 2.16 -12.24
C ARG A 135 -11.20 1.77 -12.78
N THR A 136 -10.23 2.65 -12.68
CA THR A 136 -8.90 2.44 -13.29
C THR A 136 -8.26 1.14 -12.84
N GLY A 137 -8.19 0.88 -11.53
CA GLY A 137 -7.57 -0.33 -11.00
C GLY A 137 -8.28 -1.63 -11.42
N PHE A 138 -9.60 -1.58 -11.60
CA PHE A 138 -10.36 -2.71 -12.15
C PHE A 138 -9.82 -3.07 -13.55
N TYR A 139 -9.73 -2.10 -14.45
CA TYR A 139 -9.25 -2.33 -15.80
C TYR A 139 -7.75 -2.69 -15.85
N GLU A 140 -6.93 -2.08 -15.00
CA GLU A 140 -5.50 -2.41 -14.91
C GLU A 140 -5.29 -3.88 -14.48
N VAL A 141 -5.96 -4.33 -13.42
CA VAL A 141 -5.86 -5.71 -12.94
C VAL A 141 -6.37 -6.70 -13.98
N HIS A 142 -7.51 -6.42 -14.64
CA HIS A 142 -8.05 -7.30 -15.68
C HIS A 142 -7.10 -7.38 -16.88
N THR A 143 -6.59 -6.26 -17.37
CA THR A 143 -5.65 -6.23 -18.50
C THR A 143 -4.38 -7.03 -18.20
N LEU A 144 -3.83 -6.88 -16.98
CA LEU A 144 -2.66 -7.65 -16.57
C LEU A 144 -2.99 -9.14 -16.42
N TYR A 145 -4.11 -9.48 -15.82
CA TYR A 145 -4.53 -10.87 -15.66
C TYR A 145 -4.75 -11.56 -17.01
N ASP A 146 -5.49 -10.93 -17.93
CA ASP A 146 -5.73 -11.44 -19.28
C ASP A 146 -4.41 -11.60 -20.07
N THR A 147 -3.47 -10.68 -19.86
CA THR A 147 -2.13 -10.79 -20.46
C THR A 147 -1.36 -11.94 -19.85
N LEU A 148 -1.44 -12.17 -18.54
CA LEU A 148 -0.79 -13.29 -17.86
C LEU A 148 -1.29 -14.64 -18.39
N LEU A 149 -2.57 -14.77 -18.75
CA LEU A 149 -3.15 -16.00 -19.30
C LEU A 149 -2.50 -16.45 -20.62
N LYS A 150 -1.81 -15.56 -21.32
CA LYS A 150 -1.08 -15.89 -22.56
C LYS A 150 0.19 -16.74 -22.30
N TYR A 151 0.65 -16.80 -21.02
CA TYR A 151 1.88 -17.50 -20.63
C TYR A 151 1.56 -18.84 -19.97
N GLY A 152 1.71 -19.94 -20.71
CA GLY A 152 1.43 -21.31 -20.23
C GLY A 152 2.42 -21.85 -19.19
N ASN A 153 3.52 -21.14 -18.95
CA ASN A 153 4.54 -21.49 -17.97
C ASN A 153 4.36 -20.76 -16.61
N VAL A 154 3.20 -20.13 -16.39
CA VAL A 154 2.82 -19.47 -15.13
C VAL A 154 1.65 -20.20 -14.50
N ASP A 155 1.93 -20.95 -13.43
CA ASP A 155 0.91 -21.61 -12.62
C ASP A 155 0.29 -20.62 -11.63
N LYS A 156 -1.02 -20.65 -11.48
CA LYS A 156 -1.82 -19.69 -10.70
C LYS A 156 -2.45 -20.38 -9.50
N PHE A 157 -2.16 -19.90 -8.29
CA PHE A 157 -2.65 -20.44 -7.05
C PHE A 157 -3.49 -19.41 -6.31
N ASN A 158 -4.80 -19.66 -6.23
CA ASN A 158 -5.71 -18.87 -5.42
C ASN A 158 -5.69 -19.36 -3.96
N GLU A 159 -6.04 -18.46 -3.05
CA GLU A 159 -6.36 -18.77 -1.66
C GLU A 159 -5.20 -19.46 -0.91
N GLN A 160 -3.97 -19.04 -1.22
CA GLN A 160 -2.74 -19.46 -0.55
C GLN A 160 -2.31 -18.40 0.46
N PHE A 161 -2.45 -18.71 1.74
CA PHE A 161 -1.95 -17.85 2.81
C PHE A 161 -0.48 -18.16 3.06
N VAL A 162 0.42 -17.35 2.53
CA VAL A 162 1.85 -17.44 2.81
C VAL A 162 2.11 -16.96 4.24
N PHE A 163 2.61 -17.86 5.11
CA PHE A 163 2.84 -17.55 6.52
C PHE A 163 4.31 -17.42 6.90
N ASP A 164 5.23 -18.01 6.10
CA ASP A 164 6.67 -17.85 6.30
C ASP A 164 7.49 -18.05 5.01
N LEU A 165 8.78 -17.68 5.06
CA LEU A 165 9.76 -17.89 4.00
C LEU A 165 10.86 -18.82 4.49
N ILE A 166 11.34 -19.70 3.60
CA ILE A 166 12.50 -20.53 3.85
C ILE A 166 13.75 -19.80 3.36
N ILE A 167 14.54 -19.31 4.30
CA ILE A 167 15.81 -18.62 4.05
C ILE A 167 16.91 -19.32 4.81
N ARG A 168 17.99 -19.69 4.11
CA ARG A 168 19.16 -20.32 4.71
C ARG A 168 20.42 -19.67 4.13
N GLU A 169 21.39 -19.34 4.99
CA GLU A 169 22.64 -18.69 4.59
C GLU A 169 22.42 -17.44 3.71
N ASN A 170 21.48 -16.59 4.13
CA ASN A 170 21.06 -15.40 3.42
C ASN A 170 20.59 -15.67 1.97
N ARG A 171 20.01 -16.83 1.71
CA ARG A 171 19.46 -17.24 0.40
C ARG A 171 18.00 -17.69 0.55
N PHE A 172 17.15 -17.22 -0.33
CA PHE A 172 15.76 -17.66 -0.47
C PHE A 172 15.72 -19.06 -1.09
N LEU A 173 14.90 -19.93 -0.54
CA LEU A 173 14.71 -21.33 -0.98
C LEU A 173 13.25 -21.65 -1.29
N GLY A 174 12.30 -20.86 -0.79
CA GLY A 174 10.88 -21.09 -0.98
C GLY A 174 10.01 -20.35 0.02
N ALA A 175 8.73 -20.61 -0.04
CA ALA A 175 7.72 -20.08 0.87
C ALA A 175 6.82 -21.18 1.41
N GLU A 176 6.37 -21.01 2.64
CA GLU A 176 5.42 -21.87 3.33
C GLU A 176 4.04 -21.22 3.28
N ALA A 177 3.05 -21.98 2.86
CA ALA A 177 1.68 -21.50 2.73
C ALA A 177 0.66 -22.51 3.25
N ILE A 178 -0.49 -22.00 3.65
CA ILE A 178 -1.70 -22.79 3.86
C ILE A 178 -2.58 -22.62 2.62
N ASP A 179 -2.97 -23.72 2.02
CA ASP A 179 -4.10 -23.75 1.09
C ASP A 179 -5.38 -23.57 1.93
N MET A 180 -6.03 -22.42 1.79
CA MET A 180 -7.19 -22.10 2.64
C MET A 180 -8.43 -22.93 2.28
N GLU A 181 -8.50 -23.44 1.05
CA GLU A 181 -9.61 -24.30 0.63
C GLU A 181 -9.57 -25.67 1.32
N THR A 182 -8.39 -26.26 1.49
CA THR A 182 -8.20 -27.60 2.04
C THR A 182 -7.64 -27.63 3.46
N GLY A 183 -6.97 -26.55 3.88
CA GLY A 183 -6.20 -26.47 5.13
C GLY A 183 -4.86 -27.19 5.07
N GLU A 184 -4.44 -27.65 3.90
CA GLU A 184 -3.16 -28.32 3.71
C GLU A 184 -1.98 -27.34 3.73
N ILE A 185 -0.86 -27.78 4.30
CA ILE A 185 0.38 -27.01 4.28
C ILE A 185 1.13 -27.33 2.99
N ARG A 186 1.53 -26.29 2.27
CA ARG A 186 2.32 -26.36 1.04
C ARG A 186 3.64 -25.63 1.21
N ILE A 187 4.71 -26.23 0.69
CA ILE A 187 5.99 -25.59 0.50
C ILE A 187 6.18 -25.35 -1.00
N PHE A 188 6.22 -24.10 -1.39
CA PHE A 188 6.59 -23.68 -2.72
C PHE A 188 8.10 -23.48 -2.76
N LYS A 189 8.85 -24.53 -3.15
CA LYS A 189 10.28 -24.45 -3.36
C LYS A 189 10.55 -23.63 -4.61
N ALA A 190 11.45 -22.62 -4.50
CA ALA A 190 11.86 -21.84 -5.66
C ALA A 190 13.27 -21.28 -5.51
N ARG A 191 13.97 -21.13 -6.63
CA ARG A 191 15.30 -20.50 -6.65
C ARG A 191 15.24 -18.98 -6.45
N ALA A 192 14.13 -18.36 -6.84
CA ALA A 192 13.87 -16.95 -6.65
C ALA A 192 12.45 -16.68 -6.16
N GLY A 193 12.29 -15.57 -5.40
CA GLY A 193 11.00 -15.09 -4.92
C GLY A 193 10.83 -13.59 -5.14
N ILE A 194 9.58 -13.17 -5.35
CA ILE A 194 9.18 -11.75 -5.38
C ILE A 194 8.05 -11.55 -4.40
N LEU A 195 8.26 -10.73 -3.37
CA LEU A 195 7.21 -10.27 -2.47
C LEU A 195 6.45 -9.12 -3.13
N ALA A 196 5.13 -9.28 -3.29
CA ALA A 196 4.22 -8.27 -3.86
C ALA A 196 2.90 -8.22 -3.06
N THR A 197 2.99 -8.36 -1.74
CA THR A 197 1.89 -8.63 -0.81
C THR A 197 1.11 -7.38 -0.36
N GLY A 198 1.48 -6.19 -0.85
CA GLY A 198 0.85 -4.93 -0.47
C GLY A 198 1.28 -4.41 0.90
N GLY A 199 0.61 -3.36 1.37
CA GLY A 199 0.95 -2.64 2.60
C GLY A 199 0.34 -3.20 3.88
N LEU A 200 0.17 -2.32 4.90
CA LEU A 200 -0.25 -2.69 6.26
C LEU A 200 -1.51 -1.93 6.74
N GLY A 201 -2.34 -1.43 5.81
CA GLY A 201 -3.42 -0.50 6.13
C GLY A 201 -4.49 -1.02 7.08
N ARG A 202 -4.62 -2.34 7.28
CA ARG A 202 -5.53 -2.93 8.28
C ARG A 202 -5.04 -2.82 9.73
N LEU A 203 -3.93 -2.12 9.96
CA LEU A 203 -3.57 -1.61 11.29
C LEU A 203 -4.60 -0.61 11.85
N TYR A 204 -5.35 0.05 10.98
CA TYR A 204 -6.33 1.09 11.32
C TYR A 204 -7.76 0.58 11.16
N GLY A 205 -8.65 0.99 12.05
CA GLY A 205 -10.07 0.66 11.98
C GLY A 205 -10.78 1.40 10.87
N PHE A 206 -10.49 2.71 10.72
CA PHE A 206 -11.03 3.52 9.64
C PHE A 206 -10.03 3.63 8.48
N THR A 207 -10.26 2.86 7.45
CA THR A 207 -9.30 2.67 6.35
C THR A 207 -9.99 2.37 5.03
N THR A 208 -9.36 2.78 3.92
CA THR A 208 -9.81 2.45 2.56
C THR A 208 -9.36 1.06 2.10
N TYR A 209 -8.47 0.42 2.85
CA TYR A 209 -7.92 -0.87 2.46
C TYR A 209 -8.93 -2.02 2.56
N SER A 210 -8.85 -2.95 1.60
CA SER A 210 -9.56 -4.22 1.71
C SER A 210 -9.09 -5.02 2.94
N HIS A 211 -9.92 -5.95 3.39
CA HIS A 211 -9.59 -6.81 4.54
C HIS A 211 -8.35 -7.70 4.33
N LEU A 212 -7.87 -7.84 3.11
CA LEU A 212 -6.73 -8.68 2.75
C LEU A 212 -5.37 -8.04 3.04
N VAL A 213 -5.31 -6.72 3.26
CA VAL A 213 -4.05 -5.97 3.37
C VAL A 213 -3.61 -5.87 4.83
N THR A 214 -3.05 -6.95 5.34
CA THR A 214 -2.69 -7.18 6.75
C THR A 214 -1.18 -7.20 7.01
N GLY A 215 -0.37 -6.74 6.05
CA GLY A 215 1.07 -6.59 6.24
C GLY A 215 1.86 -7.90 6.29
N ASP A 216 1.31 -8.99 5.77
CA ASP A 216 1.89 -10.33 5.95
C ASP A 216 3.34 -10.42 5.48
N GLY A 217 3.64 -9.97 4.25
CA GLY A 217 5.01 -9.96 3.74
C GLY A 217 5.97 -9.05 4.52
N LEU A 218 5.48 -7.92 5.05
CA LEU A 218 6.26 -7.03 5.91
C LEU A 218 6.61 -7.69 7.25
N ALA A 219 5.65 -8.36 7.88
CA ALA A 219 5.86 -9.06 9.14
C ALA A 219 6.80 -10.25 8.99
N ILE A 220 6.66 -11.01 7.89
CA ILE A 220 7.59 -12.11 7.56
C ILE A 220 8.99 -11.54 7.34
N ALA A 221 9.15 -10.47 6.57
CA ALA A 221 10.43 -9.82 6.34
C ALA A 221 11.09 -9.37 7.65
N LEU A 222 10.31 -8.76 8.57
CA LEU A 222 10.77 -8.34 9.89
C LEU A 222 11.26 -9.54 10.72
N ARG A 223 10.51 -10.65 10.76
CA ARG A 223 10.89 -11.88 11.48
C ARG A 223 12.15 -12.53 10.91
N LYS A 224 12.34 -12.44 9.58
CA LYS A 224 13.57 -12.91 8.90
C LYS A 224 14.75 -11.93 9.03
N GLY A 225 14.62 -10.86 9.83
CA GLY A 225 15.67 -9.89 10.05
C GLY A 225 15.98 -8.97 8.87
N MET A 226 15.07 -8.86 7.90
CA MET A 226 15.19 -7.90 6.80
C MET A 226 14.98 -6.48 7.30
N ARG A 227 15.51 -5.52 6.57
CA ARG A 227 15.37 -4.09 6.86
C ARG A 227 14.02 -3.59 6.37
N LEU A 228 13.28 -2.92 7.25
CA LEU A 228 12.07 -2.19 6.89
C LEU A 228 12.36 -0.69 6.93
N LYS A 229 11.98 0.04 5.88
CA LYS A 229 12.27 1.47 5.70
C LYS A 229 11.01 2.30 5.81
N ASP A 230 11.05 3.40 6.58
CA ASP A 230 10.05 4.48 6.62
C ASP A 230 8.62 4.05 6.98
N LEU A 231 8.41 3.01 7.80
CA LEU A 231 7.07 2.49 8.13
C LEU A 231 6.21 3.46 8.97
N GLU A 232 6.79 4.48 9.60
CA GLU A 232 6.05 5.53 10.32
C GLU A 232 5.21 6.42 9.38
N PHE A 233 5.49 6.39 8.07
CA PHE A 233 4.75 7.16 7.08
C PHE A 233 3.59 6.35 6.48
N VAL A 234 2.42 6.52 7.06
CA VAL A 234 1.15 6.03 6.54
C VAL A 234 0.34 7.22 6.07
N GLN A 235 -0.05 7.21 4.79
CA GLN A 235 -0.87 8.27 4.21
C GLN A 235 -2.34 8.08 4.57
N PHE A 236 -2.99 9.16 5.00
CA PHE A 236 -4.43 9.21 5.20
C PHE A 236 -5.08 9.91 4.00
N HIS A 237 -5.98 9.20 3.30
CA HIS A 237 -6.75 9.80 2.23
C HIS A 237 -7.84 10.69 2.81
N PRO A 238 -7.99 11.93 2.34
CA PRO A 238 -8.97 12.87 2.90
C PRO A 238 -10.40 12.34 2.87
N THR A 239 -10.79 11.65 1.82
CA THR A 239 -12.19 11.34 1.53
C THR A 239 -12.50 9.85 1.65
N GLY A 240 -12.33 9.29 2.87
CA GLY A 240 -12.95 8.03 3.27
C GLY A 240 -14.42 8.24 3.64
N LEU A 241 -15.32 7.44 3.07
CA LEU A 241 -16.77 7.54 3.32
C LEU A 241 -17.12 7.08 4.74
N VAL A 242 -17.83 7.88 5.50
CA VAL A 242 -18.29 7.52 6.84
C VAL A 242 -19.64 6.77 6.76
N PRO A 243 -19.80 5.61 7.46
CA PRO A 243 -18.88 5.00 8.44
C PRO A 243 -17.95 3.93 7.85
N SER A 244 -18.03 3.59 6.58
CA SER A 244 -17.44 2.38 5.99
C SER A 244 -15.91 2.48 5.77
N GLY A 245 -15.35 3.67 5.61
CA GLY A 245 -13.97 3.89 5.18
C GLY A 245 -13.76 3.72 3.67
N ILE A 246 -14.78 3.36 2.89
CA ILE A 246 -14.67 3.19 1.44
C ILE A 246 -14.13 4.47 0.80
N LEU A 247 -13.22 4.30 -0.14
CA LEU A 247 -12.61 5.40 -0.87
C LEU A 247 -13.66 6.18 -1.68
N ILE A 248 -13.66 7.50 -1.54
CA ILE A 248 -14.23 8.40 -2.53
C ILE A 248 -13.05 9.06 -3.23
N THR A 249 -12.88 8.76 -4.51
CA THR A 249 -11.71 9.14 -5.29
C THR A 249 -11.36 10.62 -5.22
N GLU A 250 -10.08 10.94 -5.25
CA GLU A 250 -9.59 12.31 -5.40
C GLU A 250 -10.06 12.96 -6.70
N GLY A 251 -10.43 12.15 -7.71
CA GLY A 251 -11.02 12.61 -8.96
C GLY A 251 -12.24 13.52 -8.76
N VAL A 252 -13.05 13.28 -7.72
CA VAL A 252 -14.19 14.17 -7.37
C VAL A 252 -13.72 15.60 -7.13
N ARG A 253 -12.63 15.79 -6.34
CA ARG A 253 -12.05 17.12 -6.09
C ARG A 253 -11.35 17.67 -7.33
N GLY A 254 -10.72 16.80 -8.11
CA GLY A 254 -10.15 17.14 -9.43
C GLY A 254 -11.17 17.65 -10.42
N ASP A 255 -12.38 17.10 -10.38
CA ASP A 255 -13.52 17.49 -11.22
C ASP A 255 -14.30 18.71 -10.69
N GLY A 256 -13.95 19.24 -9.51
CA GLY A 256 -14.54 20.46 -8.96
C GLY A 256 -15.28 20.30 -7.63
N GLY A 257 -15.34 19.08 -7.07
CA GLY A 257 -15.95 18.85 -5.74
C GLY A 257 -15.19 19.58 -4.62
N ILE A 258 -15.91 20.06 -3.61
CA ILE A 258 -15.40 20.90 -2.53
C ILE A 258 -15.69 20.32 -1.14
N LEU A 259 -14.79 20.58 -0.19
CA LEU A 259 -14.94 20.18 1.20
C LEU A 259 -15.60 21.30 2.02
N LYS A 260 -16.63 20.96 2.78
CA LYS A 260 -17.37 21.90 3.65
C LYS A 260 -17.44 21.43 5.09
N ASN A 261 -17.22 22.34 6.03
CA ASN A 261 -17.42 22.10 7.46
C ASN A 261 -18.91 22.24 7.86
N SER A 262 -19.23 22.07 9.16
CA SER A 262 -20.61 22.18 9.68
C SER A 262 -21.21 23.59 9.61
N LYS A 263 -20.39 24.61 9.35
CA LYS A 263 -20.85 26.00 9.13
C LYS A 263 -21.12 26.29 7.64
N GLY A 264 -20.93 25.30 6.76
CA GLY A 264 -21.06 25.46 5.30
C GLY A 264 -19.86 26.14 4.64
N GLU A 265 -18.75 26.37 5.36
CA GLU A 265 -17.56 27.02 4.87
C GLU A 265 -16.69 26.06 4.06
N ARG A 266 -16.19 26.49 2.90
CA ARG A 266 -15.13 25.85 2.14
C ARG A 266 -13.79 26.10 2.83
N PHE A 267 -13.52 25.37 3.92
CA PHE A 267 -12.42 25.63 4.84
C PHE A 267 -11.03 25.51 4.22
N MET A 268 -10.87 24.76 3.13
CA MET A 268 -9.57 24.59 2.47
C MET A 268 -8.99 25.91 1.92
N GLU A 269 -9.80 26.93 1.67
CA GLU A 269 -9.33 28.28 1.30
C GLU A 269 -8.48 28.94 2.38
N LYS A 270 -8.71 28.59 3.65
CA LYS A 270 -7.92 29.07 4.80
C LYS A 270 -6.56 28.35 4.91
N TYR A 271 -6.52 27.03 4.63
CA TYR A 271 -5.35 26.18 4.87
C TYR A 271 -4.40 26.08 3.67
N ALA A 272 -4.92 26.16 2.46
CA ALA A 272 -4.16 26.08 1.22
C ALA A 272 -4.75 27.04 0.16
N PRO A 273 -4.50 28.35 0.25
CA PRO A 273 -5.18 29.36 -0.57
C PRO A 273 -5.03 29.16 -2.08
N THR A 274 -3.90 28.61 -2.53
CA THR A 274 -3.58 28.43 -3.95
C THR A 274 -4.22 27.18 -4.53
N LYS A 275 -4.01 26.02 -3.90
CA LYS A 275 -4.48 24.71 -4.39
C LYS A 275 -5.82 24.27 -3.80
N LYS A 276 -6.24 24.87 -2.70
CA LYS A 276 -7.52 24.61 -2.00
C LYS A 276 -7.73 23.09 -1.79
N ASP A 277 -8.84 22.57 -2.24
CA ASP A 277 -9.20 21.14 -2.12
C ASP A 277 -8.27 20.18 -2.91
N LEU A 278 -7.42 20.72 -3.79
CA LEU A 278 -6.36 20.00 -4.52
C LEU A 278 -4.96 20.18 -3.92
N ALA A 279 -4.85 20.62 -2.68
CA ALA A 279 -3.61 20.52 -1.93
C ALA A 279 -3.21 19.04 -1.72
N PRO A 280 -1.92 18.73 -1.44
CA PRO A 280 -1.49 17.38 -1.11
C PRO A 280 -2.30 16.74 0.02
N ARG A 281 -2.45 15.42 -0.03
CA ARG A 281 -3.31 14.65 0.86
C ARG A 281 -3.02 14.86 2.34
N ASP A 282 -1.74 14.96 2.72
CA ASP A 282 -1.32 15.21 4.09
C ASP A 282 -1.84 16.56 4.61
N ILE A 283 -1.82 17.60 3.79
CA ILE A 283 -2.34 18.93 4.13
C ILE A 283 -3.86 18.89 4.25
N VAL A 284 -4.56 18.32 3.27
CA VAL A 284 -6.03 18.24 3.30
C VAL A 284 -6.51 17.43 4.50
N SER A 285 -5.88 16.27 4.77
CA SER A 285 -6.26 15.40 5.91
C SER A 285 -6.04 16.11 7.26
N ARG A 286 -4.92 16.82 7.43
CA ARG A 286 -4.69 17.62 8.65
C ARG A 286 -5.73 18.74 8.79
N SER A 287 -6.04 19.45 7.71
CA SER A 287 -7.04 20.52 7.72
C SER A 287 -8.42 19.99 8.12
N MET A 288 -8.85 18.87 7.55
CA MET A 288 -10.12 18.22 7.91
C MET A 288 -10.15 17.82 9.37
N MET A 289 -9.08 17.17 9.86
CA MET A 289 -9.02 16.78 11.27
C MET A 289 -8.98 17.98 12.21
N THR A 290 -8.35 19.09 11.82
CA THR A 290 -8.41 20.35 12.59
C THR A 290 -9.83 20.86 12.67
N GLU A 291 -10.57 20.94 11.56
CA GLU A 291 -11.97 21.34 11.57
C GLU A 291 -12.84 20.44 12.48
N ILE A 292 -12.63 19.13 12.41
CA ILE A 292 -13.34 18.16 13.25
C ILE A 292 -13.02 18.35 14.74
N LEU A 293 -11.74 18.43 15.09
CA LEU A 293 -11.28 18.53 16.49
C LEU A 293 -11.65 19.88 17.13
N GLU A 294 -11.70 20.95 16.35
CA GLU A 294 -12.15 22.27 16.82
C GLU A 294 -13.69 22.41 16.83
N GLY A 295 -14.44 21.32 16.63
CA GLY A 295 -15.91 21.30 16.75
C GLY A 295 -16.64 21.88 15.54
N ARG A 296 -15.98 22.03 14.39
CA ARG A 296 -16.59 22.44 13.11
C ARG A 296 -16.88 21.25 12.19
N GLY A 297 -16.74 20.03 12.66
CA GLY A 297 -17.23 18.81 12.00
C GLY A 297 -18.69 18.50 12.34
N PHE A 298 -19.24 17.52 11.66
CA PHE A 298 -20.52 16.89 11.98
C PHE A 298 -20.29 15.68 12.90
N LYS A 299 -21.22 15.42 13.80
CA LYS A 299 -21.16 14.20 14.64
C LYS A 299 -21.51 12.97 13.83
N GLY A 300 -20.62 11.98 13.88
CA GLY A 300 -20.78 10.71 13.19
C GLY A 300 -21.02 9.53 14.14
N PRO A 301 -21.40 8.38 13.59
CA PRO A 301 -21.58 7.16 14.38
C PRO A 301 -20.24 6.70 15.00
N ASN A 302 -20.30 6.16 16.21
CA ASN A 302 -19.13 5.60 16.93
C ASN A 302 -17.93 6.57 17.06
N GLY A 303 -18.17 7.89 17.11
CA GLY A 303 -17.13 8.90 17.21
C GLY A 303 -16.41 9.20 15.88
N LEU A 304 -16.93 8.71 14.76
CA LEU A 304 -16.41 8.99 13.42
C LEU A 304 -16.94 10.35 12.92
N ASP A 305 -16.59 11.43 13.62
CA ASP A 305 -16.93 12.78 13.21
C ASP A 305 -16.36 13.10 11.83
N TYR A 306 -17.07 13.88 11.01
CA TYR A 306 -16.80 14.05 9.58
C TYR A 306 -17.04 15.48 9.09
N VAL A 307 -16.60 15.74 7.87
CA VAL A 307 -16.96 16.91 7.06
C VAL A 307 -17.71 16.46 5.80
N LEU A 308 -18.25 17.38 5.03
CA LEU A 308 -19.00 17.08 3.82
C LEU A 308 -18.15 17.26 2.56
N LEU A 309 -18.25 16.33 1.63
CA LEU A 309 -17.78 16.46 0.26
C LEU A 309 -18.98 16.81 -0.62
N ASP A 310 -19.01 18.04 -1.13
CA ASP A 310 -20.09 18.60 -1.92
C ASP A 310 -19.78 18.48 -3.42
N PHE A 311 -20.69 17.83 -4.15
CA PHE A 311 -20.58 17.55 -5.58
C PHE A 311 -21.28 18.62 -6.45
N SER A 312 -22.04 19.55 -5.85
CA SER A 312 -22.84 20.52 -6.60
C SER A 312 -22.06 21.36 -7.63
N PRO A 313 -20.76 21.69 -7.43
CA PRO A 313 -20.02 22.44 -8.45
C PRO A 313 -19.63 21.61 -9.69
N ILE A 314 -19.72 20.28 -9.63
CA ILE A 314 -19.31 19.39 -10.73
C ILE A 314 -20.36 19.38 -11.85
N GLY A 315 -21.65 19.39 -11.48
CA GLY A 315 -22.78 19.28 -12.40
C GLY A 315 -23.23 17.84 -12.67
N ALA A 316 -24.53 17.67 -12.84
CA ALA A 316 -25.17 16.36 -12.89
C ALA A 316 -24.67 15.45 -14.03
N ASP A 317 -24.45 16.00 -15.22
CA ASP A 317 -24.05 15.20 -16.39
C ASP A 317 -22.64 14.63 -16.20
N LYS A 318 -21.71 15.44 -15.70
CA LYS A 318 -20.34 15.01 -15.41
C LYS A 318 -20.27 13.96 -14.31
N ILE A 319 -21.12 14.08 -13.27
CA ILE A 319 -21.23 13.06 -12.21
C ILE A 319 -21.69 11.73 -12.79
N LYS A 320 -22.74 11.74 -13.62
CA LYS A 320 -23.27 10.52 -14.26
C LYS A 320 -22.29 9.86 -15.20
N GLU A 321 -21.51 10.64 -15.95
CA GLU A 321 -20.56 10.15 -16.95
C GLU A 321 -19.24 9.66 -16.33
N LYS A 322 -18.62 10.47 -15.45
CA LYS A 322 -17.24 10.26 -14.98
C LYS A 322 -17.11 9.71 -13.57
N LEU A 323 -18.17 9.77 -12.76
CA LEU A 323 -18.19 9.42 -11.36
C LEU A 323 -19.34 8.46 -11.02
N SER A 324 -19.69 7.58 -11.96
CA SER A 324 -20.82 6.66 -11.83
C SER A 324 -20.66 5.69 -10.66
N GLN A 325 -19.45 5.15 -10.44
CA GLN A 325 -19.16 4.27 -9.32
C GLN A 325 -19.21 5.01 -7.99
N VAL A 326 -18.68 6.22 -7.90
CA VAL A 326 -18.78 7.07 -6.71
C VAL A 326 -20.25 7.33 -6.34
N ARG A 327 -21.08 7.59 -7.34
CA ARG A 327 -22.53 7.76 -7.13
C ARG A 327 -23.18 6.48 -6.58
N GLU A 328 -22.89 5.32 -7.18
CA GLU A 328 -23.35 4.02 -6.69
C GLU A 328 -22.91 3.76 -5.25
N ILE A 329 -21.65 4.09 -4.91
CA ILE A 329 -21.14 3.96 -3.54
C ILE A 329 -21.93 4.84 -2.56
N GLY A 330 -22.20 6.10 -2.89
CA GLY A 330 -23.01 7.00 -2.07
C GLY A 330 -24.41 6.44 -1.82
N ILE A 331 -25.10 6.00 -2.88
CA ILE A 331 -26.46 5.45 -2.80
C ILE A 331 -26.50 4.15 -1.98
N HIS A 332 -25.61 3.20 -2.27
CA HIS A 332 -25.68 1.86 -1.68
C HIS A 332 -25.15 1.78 -0.23
N TYR A 333 -24.15 2.57 0.12
CA TYR A 333 -23.50 2.46 1.43
C TYR A 333 -23.98 3.47 2.47
N VAL A 334 -24.49 4.62 2.05
CA VAL A 334 -24.96 5.67 2.97
C VAL A 334 -26.34 6.22 2.61
N GLY A 335 -26.99 5.74 1.53
CA GLY A 335 -28.33 6.15 1.12
C GLY A 335 -28.40 7.58 0.57
N LEU A 336 -27.27 8.15 0.12
CA LEU A 336 -27.16 9.51 -0.37
C LEU A 336 -26.79 9.50 -1.87
N ASP A 337 -27.57 10.17 -2.70
CA ASP A 337 -27.21 10.39 -4.12
C ASP A 337 -26.36 11.67 -4.22
N PRO A 338 -25.10 11.60 -4.69
CA PRO A 338 -24.28 12.78 -4.90
C PRO A 338 -24.85 13.85 -5.84
N LEU A 339 -25.87 13.52 -6.62
CA LEU A 339 -26.59 14.51 -7.43
C LEU A 339 -27.38 15.51 -6.59
N ASP A 340 -27.87 15.07 -5.41
CA ASP A 340 -28.79 15.84 -4.59
C ASP A 340 -28.23 16.16 -3.19
N SER A 341 -27.22 15.41 -2.75
CA SER A 341 -26.70 15.48 -1.37
C SER A 341 -25.18 15.30 -1.30
N PRO A 342 -24.48 16.07 -0.43
CA PRO A 342 -23.05 15.85 -0.19
C PRO A 342 -22.82 14.53 0.56
N LEU A 343 -21.62 13.95 0.41
CA LEU A 343 -21.22 12.74 1.10
C LEU A 343 -20.44 13.04 2.39
N PRO A 344 -20.69 12.29 3.49
CA PRO A 344 -19.93 12.38 4.74
C PRO A 344 -18.56 11.74 4.56
N VAL A 345 -17.48 12.51 4.78
CA VAL A 345 -16.11 12.04 4.58
C VAL A 345 -15.19 12.46 5.73
N ARG A 346 -14.17 11.62 6.00
CA ARG A 346 -13.07 11.92 6.91
C ARG A 346 -11.77 11.27 6.44
N PRO A 347 -10.60 11.68 6.93
CA PRO A 347 -9.35 11.01 6.61
C PRO A 347 -9.39 9.52 6.96
N ALA A 348 -8.92 8.67 6.06
CA ALA A 348 -8.85 7.21 6.24
C ALA A 348 -7.45 6.71 5.90
N ALA A 349 -6.90 5.75 6.64
CA ALA A 349 -5.64 5.12 6.28
C ALA A 349 -5.72 4.54 4.86
N HIS A 350 -4.73 4.86 4.00
CA HIS A 350 -4.89 4.65 2.57
C HIS A 350 -3.66 4.11 1.84
N TYR A 351 -2.44 4.43 2.29
CA TYR A 351 -1.22 3.96 1.63
C TYR A 351 -0.05 3.92 2.61
N THR A 352 0.72 2.83 2.55
CA THR A 352 1.98 2.68 3.29
C THR A 352 3.13 3.15 2.40
N MET A 353 3.79 4.27 2.74
CA MET A 353 4.94 4.75 1.96
C MET A 353 6.19 3.94 2.24
N GLY A 354 6.33 3.47 3.46
CA GLY A 354 7.40 2.56 3.86
C GLY A 354 7.18 1.12 3.39
N GLY A 355 8.18 0.28 3.62
CA GLY A 355 8.14 -1.13 3.22
C GLY A 355 9.50 -1.80 3.43
N ILE A 356 9.70 -2.97 2.81
CA ILE A 356 11.00 -3.65 2.77
C ILE A 356 12.00 -2.73 2.06
N ASP A 357 13.15 -2.46 2.69
CA ASP A 357 14.24 -1.69 2.09
C ASP A 357 14.82 -2.45 0.90
N VAL A 358 14.71 -1.89 -0.30
CA VAL A 358 15.13 -2.53 -1.54
C VAL A 358 15.97 -1.60 -2.40
N THR A 359 16.80 -2.20 -3.25
CA THR A 359 17.46 -1.45 -4.32
C THR A 359 16.47 -1.02 -5.39
N ARG A 360 16.89 -0.17 -6.32
CA ARG A 360 16.07 0.25 -7.47
C ARG A 360 15.56 -0.91 -8.33
N THR A 361 16.20 -2.08 -8.29
CA THR A 361 15.75 -3.28 -8.99
C THR A 361 14.84 -4.19 -8.15
N GLY A 362 14.47 -3.76 -6.95
CA GLY A 362 13.64 -4.53 -6.02
C GLY A 362 14.40 -5.54 -5.16
N PHE A 363 15.75 -5.61 -5.25
CA PHE A 363 16.54 -6.58 -4.49
C PHE A 363 16.54 -6.26 -2.98
N THR A 364 16.23 -7.25 -2.14
CA THR A 364 16.02 -7.11 -0.69
C THR A 364 17.31 -7.24 0.15
N GLY A 365 18.44 -7.61 -0.48
CA GLY A 365 19.65 -8.00 0.22
C GLY A 365 19.72 -9.51 0.54
N VAL A 366 18.64 -10.26 0.40
CA VAL A 366 18.62 -11.73 0.49
C VAL A 366 18.77 -12.31 -0.92
N THR A 367 19.79 -13.14 -1.11
CA THR A 367 20.09 -13.75 -2.42
C THR A 367 18.87 -14.53 -2.94
N GLY A 368 18.41 -14.18 -4.15
CA GLY A 368 17.23 -14.80 -4.76
C GLY A 368 15.90 -14.22 -4.27
N LEU A 369 15.88 -13.10 -3.53
CA LEU A 369 14.63 -12.49 -3.07
C LEU A 369 14.53 -11.02 -3.45
N TRP A 370 13.41 -10.67 -4.06
CA TRP A 370 13.04 -9.30 -4.44
C TRP A 370 11.71 -8.89 -3.82
N ALA A 371 11.39 -7.60 -3.88
CA ALA A 371 10.07 -7.08 -3.53
C ALA A 371 9.67 -5.93 -4.46
N ALA A 372 8.37 -5.80 -4.76
CA ALA A 372 7.82 -4.78 -5.63
C ALA A 372 6.41 -4.34 -5.20
N GLY A 373 6.04 -3.09 -5.51
CA GLY A 373 4.79 -2.46 -5.08
C GLY A 373 4.81 -2.10 -3.60
N GLU A 374 3.67 -1.87 -3.02
CA GLU A 374 3.51 -1.27 -1.69
C GLU A 374 4.15 -2.05 -0.52
N VAL A 375 4.54 -3.32 -0.70
CA VAL A 375 5.33 -4.07 0.29
C VAL A 375 6.79 -3.62 0.33
N SER A 376 7.27 -2.97 -0.72
CA SER A 376 8.64 -2.48 -0.86
C SER A 376 8.74 -0.98 -0.66
N CYS A 377 9.88 -0.50 -0.17
CA CYS A 377 10.21 0.91 -0.09
C CYS A 377 11.38 1.26 -1.00
N LEU A 378 11.05 1.65 -2.22
CA LEU A 378 11.98 2.22 -3.20
C LEU A 378 12.29 3.69 -2.94
N SER A 379 11.62 4.29 -1.96
CA SER A 379 11.68 5.73 -1.63
C SER A 379 11.21 6.66 -2.76
N VAL A 380 10.29 6.21 -3.60
CA VAL A 380 9.59 7.08 -4.59
C VAL A 380 8.64 8.04 -3.87
N HIS A 381 7.97 7.56 -2.82
CA HIS A 381 6.87 8.28 -2.16
C HIS A 381 7.31 9.09 -0.94
N GLY A 382 8.47 8.81 -0.38
CA GLY A 382 9.02 9.50 0.79
C GLY A 382 8.01 9.63 1.93
N ALA A 383 7.80 10.84 2.44
CA ALA A 383 6.92 11.07 3.59
C ALA A 383 5.43 11.23 3.23
N ASN A 384 5.09 11.36 1.94
CA ASN A 384 3.70 11.50 1.47
C ASN A 384 3.61 11.24 -0.02
N ARG A 385 2.78 10.29 -0.42
CA ARG A 385 2.62 9.87 -1.82
C ARG A 385 1.80 10.88 -2.62
N LEU A 386 2.32 11.29 -3.75
CA LEU A 386 1.58 12.06 -4.74
C LEU A 386 0.48 11.19 -5.38
N GLY A 387 -0.71 11.76 -5.58
CA GLY A 387 -1.84 11.03 -6.15
C GLY A 387 -1.51 10.41 -7.51
N ALA A 388 -2.08 9.25 -7.82
CA ALA A 388 -1.87 8.47 -9.05
C ALA A 388 -0.45 7.89 -9.27
N ASN A 389 0.55 8.17 -8.41
CA ASN A 389 1.89 7.56 -8.52
C ASN A 389 1.93 6.10 -8.05
N SER A 390 1.02 5.61 -7.19
CA SER A 390 1.10 4.25 -6.65
C SER A 390 0.85 3.16 -7.68
N THR A 391 -0.14 3.35 -8.54
CA THR A 391 -0.46 2.40 -9.61
C THR A 391 0.64 2.38 -10.66
N SER A 392 1.14 3.55 -11.06
CA SER A 392 2.32 3.67 -11.93
C SER A 392 3.56 3.02 -11.33
N GLU A 393 3.81 3.22 -10.03
CA GLU A 393 4.93 2.59 -9.30
C GLU A 393 4.82 1.05 -9.34
N CYS A 394 3.65 0.50 -9.06
CA CYS A 394 3.42 -0.94 -9.13
C CYS A 394 3.69 -1.52 -10.53
N VAL A 395 3.27 -0.81 -11.59
CA VAL A 395 3.47 -1.26 -12.97
C VAL A 395 4.95 -1.16 -13.37
N VAL A 396 5.60 -0.02 -13.11
CA VAL A 396 7.02 0.22 -13.45
C VAL A 396 7.94 -0.75 -12.71
N PHE A 397 7.84 -0.80 -11.38
CA PHE A 397 8.77 -1.60 -10.60
C PHE A 397 8.37 -3.08 -10.53
N GLY A 398 7.11 -3.43 -10.77
CA GLY A 398 6.74 -4.82 -11.05
C GLY A 398 7.48 -5.35 -12.28
N LYS A 399 7.50 -4.57 -13.38
CA LYS A 399 8.28 -4.89 -14.58
C LYS A 399 9.77 -5.02 -14.31
N VAL A 400 10.37 -4.00 -13.68
CA VAL A 400 11.81 -3.98 -13.39
C VAL A 400 12.20 -5.19 -12.55
N THR A 401 11.48 -5.44 -11.47
CA THR A 401 11.76 -6.53 -10.51
C THR A 401 11.58 -7.91 -11.15
N GLY A 402 10.48 -8.12 -11.90
CA GLY A 402 10.24 -9.37 -12.62
C GLY A 402 11.31 -9.68 -13.66
N GLY A 403 11.73 -8.65 -14.41
CA GLY A 403 12.80 -8.77 -15.39
C GLY A 403 14.17 -9.09 -14.77
N GLU A 404 14.52 -8.45 -13.66
CA GLU A 404 15.78 -8.71 -12.94
C GLU A 404 15.81 -10.10 -12.29
N ALA A 405 14.73 -10.53 -11.66
CA ALA A 405 14.63 -11.87 -11.10
C ALA A 405 14.79 -12.96 -12.19
N ALA A 406 14.15 -12.76 -13.35
CA ALA A 406 14.27 -13.69 -14.46
C ALA A 406 15.68 -13.73 -15.06
N LYS A 407 16.33 -12.59 -15.28
CA LYS A 407 17.74 -12.52 -15.74
C LYS A 407 18.67 -13.23 -14.77
N TRP A 408 18.50 -12.99 -13.47
CA TRP A 408 19.28 -13.65 -12.44
C TRP A 408 19.11 -15.16 -12.51
N LEU A 409 17.86 -15.67 -12.64
CA LEU A 409 17.57 -17.09 -12.77
C LEU A 409 18.20 -17.77 -13.98
N LEU A 410 18.26 -17.06 -15.12
CA LEU A 410 18.86 -17.56 -16.36
C LEU A 410 20.38 -17.69 -16.28
N THR A 411 21.02 -17.00 -15.34
CA THR A 411 22.49 -16.99 -15.15
C THR A 411 22.96 -17.72 -13.91
N SER A 412 22.04 -18.08 -12.99
CA SER A 412 22.37 -18.69 -11.70
C SER A 412 22.14 -20.20 -11.73
N GLU A 413 23.14 -20.98 -11.36
CA GLU A 413 23.10 -22.45 -11.44
C GLU A 413 22.77 -23.17 -10.12
N THR A 414 22.72 -22.46 -8.97
CA THR A 414 22.61 -23.11 -7.65
C THR A 414 21.18 -23.36 -7.20
N SER A 415 20.85 -24.61 -6.91
CA SER A 415 19.65 -25.02 -6.18
C SER A 415 20.06 -25.68 -4.86
N ILE A 416 19.71 -25.06 -3.73
CA ILE A 416 19.76 -25.72 -2.41
C ILE A 416 18.38 -26.38 -2.21
N GLY A 417 18.36 -27.64 -1.76
CA GLY A 417 17.11 -28.38 -1.59
C GLY A 417 16.36 -27.99 -0.31
N ILE A 418 15.05 -28.21 -0.32
CA ILE A 418 14.20 -28.24 0.87
C ILE A 418 14.62 -29.46 1.70
N GLN A 419 14.76 -29.28 3.01
CA GLN A 419 15.12 -30.33 3.97
C GLN A 419 13.86 -30.84 4.70
N GLU A 420 13.97 -31.99 5.32
CA GLU A 420 12.88 -32.55 6.14
C GLU A 420 12.58 -31.67 7.38
N SER A 421 13.61 -30.97 7.88
CA SER A 421 13.42 -29.96 8.92
C SER A 421 12.49 -28.82 8.52
N ASP A 422 12.56 -28.35 7.25
CA ASP A 422 11.72 -27.26 6.78
C ASP A 422 10.23 -27.67 6.81
N LYS A 423 9.92 -28.90 6.41
CA LYS A 423 8.55 -29.44 6.48
C LYS A 423 8.05 -29.53 7.92
N LYS A 424 8.92 -30.01 8.81
CA LYS A 424 8.59 -30.13 10.24
C LYS A 424 8.40 -28.75 10.88
N ASP A 425 9.18 -27.75 10.49
CA ASP A 425 9.04 -26.39 10.98
C ASP A 425 7.72 -25.77 10.53
N ALA A 426 7.30 -25.99 9.28
CA ALA A 426 5.98 -25.57 8.79
C ALA A 426 4.83 -26.26 9.55
N GLU A 427 4.91 -27.59 9.79
CA GLU A 427 3.91 -28.31 10.58
C GLU A 427 3.87 -27.80 12.03
N ASN A 428 5.03 -27.57 12.65
CA ASN A 428 5.13 -27.05 14.02
C ASN A 428 4.53 -25.63 14.11
N PHE A 429 4.79 -24.73 13.15
CA PHE A 429 4.25 -23.37 13.14
C PHE A 429 2.72 -23.39 13.18
N ILE A 430 2.08 -24.23 12.37
CA ILE A 430 0.62 -24.35 12.34
C ILE A 430 0.09 -25.07 13.58
N SER A 431 0.74 -26.16 14.01
CA SER A 431 0.38 -26.86 15.25
C SER A 431 0.46 -25.94 16.46
N ASP A 432 1.48 -25.09 16.52
CA ASP A 432 1.65 -24.08 17.57
C ASP A 432 0.53 -23.03 17.54
N ALA A 433 0.01 -22.67 16.36
CA ALA A 433 -1.13 -21.78 16.25
C ALA A 433 -2.42 -22.38 16.81
N TYR A 434 -2.62 -23.71 16.66
CA TYR A 434 -3.76 -24.45 17.22
C TYR A 434 -3.62 -24.83 18.69
N SER A 435 -2.43 -24.68 19.30
CA SER A 435 -2.23 -25.00 20.70
C SER A 435 -3.01 -24.02 21.59
N ASP A 436 -3.85 -24.56 22.48
CA ASP A 436 -4.64 -23.77 23.44
C ASP A 436 -3.71 -23.13 24.48
N ARG A 437 -3.26 -21.90 24.21
CA ARG A 437 -2.35 -21.13 25.07
C ARG A 437 -3.06 -20.06 25.91
N GLY A 438 -4.37 -19.88 25.76
CA GLY A 438 -5.16 -18.87 26.48
C GLY A 438 -6.57 -18.72 25.93
N ASP A 439 -7.24 -17.62 26.29
CA ASP A 439 -8.65 -17.36 25.97
C ASP A 439 -8.84 -16.13 25.06
N ASN A 440 -7.79 -15.66 24.39
CA ASN A 440 -7.89 -14.44 23.59
C ASN A 440 -8.49 -14.71 22.21
N ASP A 441 -9.48 -13.91 21.83
CA ASP A 441 -10.12 -13.91 20.51
C ASP A 441 -9.32 -12.98 19.55
N PRO A 442 -8.90 -13.44 18.37
CA PRO A 442 -8.20 -12.61 17.39
C PRO A 442 -9.01 -11.38 16.95
N TYR A 443 -10.33 -11.48 16.90
CA TYR A 443 -11.20 -10.36 16.53
C TYR A 443 -11.30 -9.29 17.63
N GLU A 444 -11.18 -9.66 18.91
CA GLU A 444 -11.09 -8.70 20.01
C GLU A 444 -9.76 -7.96 19.99
N ILE A 445 -8.64 -8.68 19.85
CA ILE A 445 -7.33 -8.06 19.69
C ILE A 445 -7.33 -7.08 18.51
N LYS A 446 -7.97 -7.45 17.41
CA LYS A 446 -8.11 -6.59 16.23
C LYS A 446 -8.84 -5.28 16.54
N ARG A 447 -9.94 -5.33 17.27
CA ARG A 447 -10.69 -4.14 17.69
C ARG A 447 -9.88 -3.25 18.63
N GLU A 448 -9.17 -3.85 19.58
CA GLU A 448 -8.28 -3.14 20.49
C GLU A 448 -7.14 -2.46 19.72
N LEU A 449 -6.48 -3.18 18.79
CA LEU A 449 -5.43 -2.63 17.94
C LEU A 449 -5.90 -1.43 17.13
N TRP A 450 -7.07 -1.53 16.50
CA TRP A 450 -7.65 -0.41 15.76
C TRP A 450 -7.89 0.80 16.63
N SER A 451 -8.42 0.60 17.86
CA SER A 451 -8.63 1.68 18.81
C SER A 451 -7.32 2.36 19.21
N VAL A 452 -6.23 1.59 19.38
CA VAL A 452 -4.91 2.13 19.73
C VAL A 452 -4.34 2.91 18.56
N MET A 453 -4.34 2.35 17.35
CA MET A 453 -3.73 2.98 16.17
C MET A 453 -4.50 4.22 15.71
N ASP A 454 -5.84 4.16 15.68
CA ASP A 454 -6.69 5.30 15.33
C ASP A 454 -6.59 6.45 16.34
N ARG A 455 -6.23 6.16 17.59
CA ARG A 455 -6.08 7.17 18.64
C ARG A 455 -4.70 7.78 18.72
N TYR A 456 -3.63 6.95 18.65
CA TYR A 456 -2.28 7.37 19.00
C TYR A 456 -1.32 7.48 17.81
N ALA A 457 -1.59 6.82 16.69
CA ALA A 457 -0.74 6.81 15.50
C ALA A 457 -1.46 7.28 14.23
N TYR A 458 -2.48 8.11 14.39
CA TYR A 458 -3.31 8.65 13.31
C TYR A 458 -2.69 9.90 12.66
N VAL A 459 -3.51 10.84 12.18
CA VAL A 459 -3.08 12.09 11.51
C VAL A 459 -2.25 12.99 12.41
N PHE A 460 -2.67 13.15 13.68
CA PHE A 460 -1.92 13.89 14.70
C PHE A 460 -1.31 12.94 15.72
N ARG A 461 -0.06 13.19 16.08
CA ARG A 461 0.73 12.37 17.00
C ARG A 461 1.48 13.25 17.99
N ASP A 462 1.77 12.74 19.17
CA ASP A 462 2.67 13.35 20.15
C ASP A 462 3.41 12.28 20.96
N GLU A 463 4.47 12.66 21.67
CA GLU A 463 5.31 11.71 22.40
C GLU A 463 4.52 10.96 23.47
N LYS A 464 3.65 11.64 24.20
CA LYS A 464 2.84 11.03 25.25
C LYS A 464 1.88 9.98 24.68
N GLY A 465 1.16 10.31 23.63
CA GLY A 465 0.23 9.41 22.95
C GLY A 465 0.94 8.22 22.32
N LEU A 466 2.05 8.45 21.60
CA LEU A 466 2.84 7.39 21.00
C LEU A 466 3.45 6.44 22.05
N THR A 467 3.92 6.98 23.18
CA THR A 467 4.46 6.16 24.28
C THR A 467 3.38 5.26 24.90
N GLU A 468 2.19 5.80 25.13
CA GLU A 468 1.05 4.99 25.61
C GLU A 468 0.60 3.99 24.56
N GLY A 469 0.52 4.38 23.29
CA GLY A 469 0.23 3.48 22.18
C GLY A 469 1.21 2.31 22.10
N LEU A 470 2.51 2.58 22.26
CA LEU A 470 3.56 1.55 22.28
C LEU A 470 3.36 0.56 23.43
N ARG A 471 3.04 1.08 24.63
CA ARG A 471 2.77 0.24 25.80
C ARG A 471 1.59 -0.71 25.53
N LEU A 472 0.49 -0.17 25.01
CA LEU A 472 -0.71 -0.95 24.68
C LEU A 472 -0.46 -1.98 23.55
N VAL A 473 0.28 -1.59 22.50
CA VAL A 473 0.64 -2.53 21.43
C VAL A 473 1.47 -3.69 21.96
N ARG A 474 2.42 -3.45 22.87
CA ARG A 474 3.20 -4.52 23.50
C ARG A 474 2.33 -5.47 24.32
N GLU A 475 1.32 -4.97 25.01
CA GLU A 475 0.33 -5.82 25.67
C GLU A 475 -0.47 -6.66 24.66
N LEU A 476 -0.82 -6.08 23.49
CA LEU A 476 -1.50 -6.81 22.41
C LEU A 476 -0.57 -7.87 21.77
N ILE A 477 0.73 -7.61 21.64
CA ILE A 477 1.71 -8.62 21.23
C ILE A 477 1.70 -9.81 22.19
N ASP A 478 1.66 -9.57 23.51
CA ASP A 478 1.60 -10.64 24.49
C ASP A 478 0.25 -11.38 24.49
N LYS A 479 -0.86 -10.66 24.29
CA LYS A 479 -2.18 -11.26 24.07
C LYS A 479 -2.20 -12.13 22.81
N SER A 480 -1.59 -11.68 21.71
CA SER A 480 -1.57 -12.39 20.43
C SER A 480 -0.86 -13.75 20.50
N LYS A 481 0.09 -13.92 21.41
CA LYS A 481 0.76 -15.21 21.68
C LYS A 481 -0.15 -16.23 22.38
N LYS A 482 -1.29 -15.78 22.90
CA LYS A 482 -2.27 -16.56 23.67
C LYS A 482 -3.65 -16.59 22.99
N ILE A 483 -3.68 -16.47 21.67
CA ILE A 483 -4.90 -16.59 20.89
C ILE A 483 -5.35 -18.04 20.90
N THR A 484 -6.64 -18.25 21.13
CA THR A 484 -7.32 -19.54 20.95
C THR A 484 -8.06 -19.54 19.62
N ILE A 485 -7.76 -20.53 18.80
CA ILE A 485 -8.48 -20.78 17.55
C ILE A 485 -9.69 -21.66 17.89
N SER A 486 -10.88 -21.06 17.90
CA SER A 486 -12.13 -21.74 18.27
C SER A 486 -12.62 -22.71 17.20
N ASP A 487 -12.44 -22.35 15.92
CA ASP A 487 -12.73 -23.24 14.81
C ASP A 487 -11.60 -24.24 14.64
N LYS A 488 -11.89 -25.53 14.83
CA LYS A 488 -10.93 -26.63 14.65
C LYS A 488 -11.04 -27.31 13.28
N GLY A 489 -11.88 -26.80 12.38
CA GLY A 489 -11.99 -27.24 11.00
C GLY A 489 -10.76 -26.81 10.20
N ASN A 490 -10.51 -27.50 9.07
CA ASN A 490 -9.40 -27.18 8.19
C ASN A 490 -9.84 -26.34 6.98
N ILE A 491 -11.05 -26.58 6.47
CA ILE A 491 -11.56 -25.97 5.23
C ILE A 491 -11.97 -24.52 5.51
N TYR A 492 -11.37 -23.57 4.79
CA TYR A 492 -11.63 -22.13 4.92
C TYR A 492 -11.64 -21.62 6.37
N ASN A 493 -10.71 -22.10 7.20
CA ASN A 493 -10.62 -21.68 8.60
C ASN A 493 -10.22 -20.21 8.73
N GLN A 494 -11.22 -19.32 8.70
CA GLN A 494 -11.02 -17.88 8.84
C GLN A 494 -10.54 -17.47 10.23
N ASN A 495 -10.80 -18.29 11.27
CA ASN A 495 -10.32 -18.01 12.62
C ASN A 495 -8.80 -18.23 12.73
N LEU A 496 -8.26 -19.28 12.07
CA LEU A 496 -6.82 -19.48 11.94
C LEU A 496 -6.17 -18.32 11.18
N VAL A 497 -6.73 -17.95 10.01
CA VAL A 497 -6.21 -16.83 9.21
C VAL A 497 -6.20 -15.55 10.03
N ALA A 498 -7.31 -15.22 10.71
CA ALA A 498 -7.38 -14.04 11.57
C ALA A 498 -6.34 -14.05 12.69
N ALA A 499 -6.08 -15.20 13.31
CA ALA A 499 -5.04 -15.33 14.34
C ALA A 499 -3.64 -15.03 13.81
N LEU A 500 -3.31 -15.55 12.62
CA LEU A 500 -2.02 -15.31 11.96
C LEU A 500 -1.86 -13.86 11.51
N GLU A 501 -2.91 -13.27 10.91
CA GLU A 501 -2.95 -11.85 10.55
C GLU A 501 -2.77 -10.94 11.77
N MET A 502 -3.38 -11.27 12.91
CA MET A 502 -3.24 -10.48 14.14
C MET A 502 -1.82 -10.48 14.66
N ARG A 503 -1.12 -11.63 14.63
CA ARG A 503 0.31 -11.68 14.98
C ARG A 503 1.14 -10.77 14.09
N ASN A 504 0.86 -10.75 12.79
CA ASN A 504 1.54 -9.87 11.83
C ASN A 504 1.29 -8.39 12.14
N LEU A 505 0.02 -8.02 12.34
CA LEU A 505 -0.37 -6.62 12.53
C LEU A 505 0.17 -6.02 13.84
N VAL A 506 0.13 -6.75 14.96
CA VAL A 506 0.64 -6.19 16.24
C VAL A 506 2.16 -6.00 16.22
N GLU A 507 2.91 -6.88 15.55
CA GLU A 507 4.35 -6.71 15.37
C GLU A 507 4.68 -5.49 14.51
N LEU A 508 3.91 -5.23 13.44
CA LEU A 508 4.11 -4.07 12.57
C LEU A 508 3.67 -2.78 13.24
N ALA A 509 2.62 -2.81 14.07
CA ALA A 509 2.19 -1.66 14.86
C ALA A 509 3.31 -1.17 15.80
N GLU A 510 4.06 -2.08 16.42
CA GLU A 510 5.23 -1.75 17.24
C GLU A 510 6.26 -0.98 16.41
N VAL A 511 6.59 -1.45 15.20
CA VAL A 511 7.56 -0.80 14.31
C VAL A 511 7.10 0.60 13.90
N VAL A 512 5.83 0.75 13.50
CA VAL A 512 5.25 2.05 13.10
C VAL A 512 5.34 3.07 14.24
N ILE A 513 5.00 2.66 15.47
CA ILE A 513 5.01 3.57 16.62
C ILE A 513 6.43 3.90 17.06
N ILE A 514 7.36 2.93 17.07
CA ILE A 514 8.77 3.21 17.39
C ILE A 514 9.37 4.17 16.37
N GLY A 515 9.16 3.96 15.07
CA GLY A 515 9.60 4.88 14.03
C GLY A 515 9.05 6.30 14.23
N ALA A 516 7.75 6.40 14.57
CA ALA A 516 7.09 7.68 14.84
C ALA A 516 7.62 8.38 16.11
N LEU A 517 8.03 7.65 17.14
CA LEU A 517 8.66 8.19 18.36
C LEU A 517 10.06 8.74 18.08
N GLU A 518 10.85 7.98 17.30
CA GLU A 518 12.24 8.33 16.99
C GLU A 518 12.34 9.53 16.03
N ARG A 519 11.32 9.75 15.18
CA ARG A 519 11.26 10.89 14.27
C ARG A 519 10.63 12.11 14.95
N ARG A 520 11.46 12.96 15.54
CA ARG A 520 11.04 14.17 16.29
C ARG A 520 10.93 15.38 15.39
N GLU A 521 10.14 15.27 14.33
CA GLU A 521 9.81 16.33 13.39
C GLU A 521 8.39 16.13 12.86
N SER A 522 7.91 17.06 12.03
CA SER A 522 6.72 16.87 11.20
C SER A 522 7.11 16.93 9.73
N ARG A 523 6.82 15.83 8.99
CA ARG A 523 7.14 15.71 7.57
C ARG A 523 6.05 14.88 6.87
N GLY A 524 5.45 15.42 5.81
CA GLY A 524 4.43 14.74 5.03
C GLY A 524 3.27 14.23 5.89
N SER A 525 3.00 12.93 5.84
CA SER A 525 1.94 12.26 6.61
C SER A 525 2.26 12.05 8.09
N HIS A 526 3.52 12.18 8.49
CA HIS A 526 3.92 12.13 9.89
C HIS A 526 3.88 13.53 10.50
N PHE A 527 2.88 13.80 11.33
CA PHE A 527 2.73 15.10 11.99
C PHE A 527 2.76 14.96 13.52
N ARG A 528 3.78 15.56 14.12
CA ARG A 528 4.01 15.62 15.57
C ARG A 528 3.56 16.98 16.10
N THR A 529 2.53 17.01 16.94
CA THR A 529 2.04 18.27 17.53
C THR A 529 3.06 18.89 18.50
N ASP A 530 3.92 18.07 19.08
CA ASP A 530 5.03 18.47 19.95
C ASP A 530 6.30 18.87 19.15
N TYR A 531 6.42 18.47 17.88
CA TYR A 531 7.49 18.86 16.94
C TYR A 531 6.87 19.28 15.60
N PRO A 532 6.13 20.41 15.53
CA PRO A 532 5.29 20.74 14.37
C PRO A 532 6.05 21.20 13.13
N LYS A 533 7.37 21.35 13.20
CA LYS A 533 8.22 21.82 12.10
C LYS A 533 8.98 20.66 11.47
N ARG A 534 9.24 20.77 10.17
CA ARG A 534 10.18 19.92 9.45
C ARG A 534 11.61 20.29 9.86
N ASP A 535 12.44 19.29 10.05
CA ASP A 535 13.85 19.44 10.44
C ASP A 535 14.75 18.72 9.43
N ASP A 536 15.20 19.48 8.43
CA ASP A 536 16.05 18.93 7.35
C ASP A 536 17.49 18.68 7.81
N GLU A 537 17.95 19.31 8.88
CA GLU A 537 19.31 19.12 9.42
C GLU A 537 19.44 17.76 10.08
N ASN A 538 18.46 17.37 10.89
CA ASN A 538 18.54 16.14 11.68
C ASN A 538 17.78 14.97 11.07
N TYR A 539 16.72 15.22 10.24
CA TYR A 539 15.78 14.19 9.80
C TYR A 539 15.60 14.07 8.28
N LEU A 540 16.42 14.72 7.44
CA LEU A 540 16.46 14.41 5.99
C LEU A 540 17.19 13.07 5.79
N LYS A 541 16.58 12.00 6.32
CA LYS A 541 17.11 10.64 6.30
C LYS A 541 15.96 9.64 6.44
N HIS A 542 16.14 8.47 5.86
CA HIS A 542 15.23 7.35 6.01
C HIS A 542 15.42 6.69 7.37
N THR A 543 14.32 6.26 7.98
CA THR A 543 14.30 5.40 9.15
C THR A 543 14.39 3.94 8.71
N ILE A 544 15.31 3.20 9.26
CA ILE A 544 15.45 1.74 9.05
C ILE A 544 15.12 1.04 10.36
N ALA A 545 14.10 0.20 10.34
CA ALA A 545 13.75 -0.70 11.43
C ALA A 545 14.18 -2.14 11.10
N GLN A 546 14.79 -2.82 12.04
CA GLN A 546 15.22 -4.21 11.91
C GLN A 546 15.04 -4.95 13.22
N ARG A 547 14.65 -6.22 13.17
CA ARG A 547 14.59 -7.06 14.39
C ARG A 547 15.94 -7.76 14.58
N LEU A 548 16.69 -7.37 15.62
CA LEU A 548 17.95 -7.95 16.01
C LEU A 548 17.83 -8.45 17.46
N ASP A 549 18.20 -9.69 17.72
CA ASP A 549 18.12 -10.34 19.03
C ASP A 549 16.74 -10.13 19.70
N GLY A 550 15.67 -10.26 18.89
CA GLY A 550 14.27 -10.13 19.34
C GLY A 550 13.79 -8.69 19.60
N LYS A 551 14.65 -7.68 19.41
CA LYS A 551 14.31 -6.26 19.62
C LYS A 551 14.26 -5.50 18.31
N ILE A 552 13.38 -4.50 18.23
CA ILE A 552 13.37 -3.54 17.12
C ILE A 552 14.49 -2.53 17.34
N VAL A 553 15.42 -2.48 16.39
CA VAL A 553 16.54 -1.53 16.35
C VAL A 553 16.31 -0.54 15.23
N ILE A 554 16.44 0.75 15.53
CA ILE A 554 16.33 1.82 14.55
C ILE A 554 17.72 2.28 14.13
N SER A 555 17.92 2.42 12.84
CA SER A 555 19.08 3.08 12.23
C SER A 555 18.62 4.01 11.10
N TYR A 556 19.55 4.74 10.53
CA TYR A 556 19.21 5.75 9.53
C TYR A 556 20.11 5.64 8.30
N VAL A 557 19.53 5.94 7.13
CA VAL A 557 20.29 6.09 5.87
C VAL A 557 19.97 7.46 5.25
N PRO A 558 20.94 8.14 4.63
CA PRO A 558 20.69 9.45 4.01
C PRO A 558 19.76 9.32 2.82
N VAL A 559 18.98 10.38 2.56
CA VAL A 559 18.21 10.54 1.31
C VAL A 559 19.15 10.90 0.17
N THR A 560 18.94 10.30 -1.00
CA THR A 560 19.67 10.66 -2.22
C THR A 560 19.10 11.95 -2.82
N VAL A 561 19.88 13.04 -2.73
CA VAL A 561 19.53 14.34 -3.31
C VAL A 561 20.40 14.59 -4.54
N THR A 562 19.79 14.63 -5.72
CA THR A 562 20.50 14.85 -7.00
C THR A 562 20.36 16.28 -7.50
N LYS A 563 19.16 16.85 -7.46
CA LYS A 563 18.83 18.12 -8.13
C LYS A 563 18.09 19.12 -7.22
N TRP A 564 17.09 18.66 -6.48
CA TRP A 564 16.18 19.55 -5.73
C TRP A 564 16.46 19.51 -4.24
N LYS A 565 16.97 20.63 -3.71
CA LYS A 565 17.16 20.79 -2.27
C LYS A 565 15.81 21.03 -1.57
N PRO A 566 15.68 20.64 -0.29
CA PRO A 566 14.47 20.92 0.48
C PRO A 566 14.13 22.41 0.55
N GLU A 567 12.87 22.72 0.22
CA GLU A 567 12.29 24.07 0.29
C GLU A 567 10.98 24.02 1.09
N PRO A 568 10.49 25.15 1.61
CA PRO A 568 9.17 25.22 2.23
C PRO A 568 8.08 24.81 1.22
N ARG A 569 7.15 23.95 1.67
CA ARG A 569 6.00 23.52 0.86
C ARG A 569 4.88 24.55 0.96
N VAL A 570 4.67 25.33 -0.09
CA VAL A 570 3.58 26.31 -0.21
C VAL A 570 2.58 25.80 -1.27
N TYR A 571 1.27 25.78 -0.91
CA TYR A 571 0.18 25.31 -1.76
C TYR A 571 -1.04 26.24 -1.72
#